data_cc00e4a7af9c1c4705aac6d3edaa4a46
#
_entry.id   cc00e4a7af9c1c4705aac6d3edaa4a46
#
_cell.length_a   1.000
_cell.length_b   1.000
_cell.length_c   1.000
_cell.angle_alpha   90.00
_cell.angle_beta   90.00
_cell.angle_gamma   90.00
#
_symmetry.space_group_name_H-M   'P 1'
#
loop_
_entity.id
_entity.type
_entity.pdbx_description
1 polymer ?
#
loop_
_entity_poly.entity_id
_entity_poly.type
_entity_poly.pdbx_seq_one_letter_code
_entity_poly.pdbx_strand_id
1 'polypeptide(L)'
;VTDGGSGFAKAVRATWPRTKVQRCVFHAFCQVKRCTTTRPKLQAGRELYGIALDLMHIETLHQAELWRERYLDWCGFWADFLEDTTLVDGRRVYTHERLRKARRSLSSLVSAGTLFTYLDPGLTKAGPLPSTNNRIEGGVNAQLRAILRNHRGLTSLKRVKAVFWWCHAHSGDARTAREKLATMPRDADIDLLYEVSVSYTHLTLPTKA
;
A
#
# COMPACT_ATOMS: atom_id res chain seq x y z
N VAL A 1 -1.00 -4.39 6.51
CA VAL A 1 -0.70 -4.27 5.07
C VAL A 1 -0.93 -2.84 4.62
N THR A 2 -0.02 -2.26 3.82
CA THR A 2 -0.10 -0.87 3.34
C THR A 2 0.18 -0.77 1.83
N ASP A 3 -0.44 0.21 1.18
CA ASP A 3 -0.17 0.58 -0.23
C ASP A 3 1.16 1.33 -0.42
N GLY A 4 1.82 1.74 0.69
CA GLY A 4 3.12 2.43 0.73
C GLY A 4 3.03 3.96 0.62
N GLY A 5 1.91 4.54 0.96
CA GLY A 5 1.82 5.99 1.14
C GLY A 5 2.84 6.47 2.18
N SER A 6 3.67 7.46 1.82
CA SER A 6 4.77 7.93 2.67
C SER A 6 4.31 8.50 4.00
N GLY A 7 3.18 9.20 4.02
CA GLY A 7 2.58 9.75 5.25
C GLY A 7 2.17 8.66 6.23
N PHE A 8 1.51 7.60 5.75
CA PHE A 8 1.14 6.46 6.58
C PHE A 8 2.36 5.72 7.13
N ALA A 9 3.37 5.47 6.29
CA ALA A 9 4.61 4.81 6.71
C ALA A 9 5.36 5.62 7.79
N LYS A 10 5.34 6.97 7.69
CA LYS A 10 5.91 7.86 8.71
C LYS A 10 5.11 7.77 10.01
N ALA A 11 3.78 7.83 9.94
CA ALA A 11 2.91 7.74 11.12
C ALA A 11 3.07 6.39 11.86
N VAL A 12 3.08 5.27 11.12
CA VAL A 12 3.30 3.94 11.72
C VAL A 12 4.64 3.86 12.44
N ARG A 13 5.71 4.35 11.83
CA ARG A 13 7.04 4.35 12.47
C ARG A 13 7.10 5.20 13.73
N ALA A 14 6.42 6.34 13.72
CA ALA A 14 6.40 7.24 14.89
C ALA A 14 5.56 6.67 16.05
N THR A 15 4.39 6.08 15.74
CA THR A 15 3.44 5.63 16.75
C THR A 15 3.70 4.19 17.21
N TRP A 16 4.11 3.32 16.27
CA TRP A 16 4.33 1.89 16.52
C TRP A 16 5.67 1.42 15.95
N PRO A 17 6.81 1.83 16.51
CA PRO A 17 8.14 1.59 15.94
C PRO A 17 8.51 0.10 15.81
N ARG A 18 7.88 -0.77 16.62
CA ARG A 18 8.10 -2.23 16.56
C ARG A 18 7.15 -2.97 15.62
N THR A 19 6.22 -2.27 14.96
CA THR A 19 5.26 -2.89 14.05
C THR A 19 5.92 -3.31 12.74
N LYS A 20 5.80 -4.58 12.40
CA LYS A 20 6.21 -5.09 11.09
C LYS A 20 5.21 -4.65 10.02
N VAL A 21 5.72 -4.12 8.92
CA VAL A 21 4.90 -3.60 7.82
C VAL A 21 4.96 -4.56 6.65
N GLN A 22 3.79 -5.02 6.21
CA GLN A 22 3.64 -5.73 4.94
C GLN A 22 3.30 -4.72 3.83
N ARG A 23 4.10 -4.68 2.80
CA ARG A 23 3.79 -3.96 1.57
C ARG A 23 2.78 -4.75 0.75
N CYS A 24 1.68 -4.15 0.36
CA CYS A 24 0.70 -4.78 -0.52
C CYS A 24 1.37 -5.22 -1.83
N VAL A 25 1.42 -6.53 -2.08
CA VAL A 25 2.09 -7.09 -3.26
C VAL A 25 1.42 -6.67 -4.56
N PHE A 26 0.09 -6.49 -4.55
CA PHE A 26 -0.64 -5.95 -5.69
C PHE A 26 -0.21 -4.53 -6.05
N HIS A 27 -0.02 -3.66 -5.06
CA HIS A 27 0.49 -2.30 -5.30
C HIS A 27 1.95 -2.29 -5.75
N ALA A 28 2.78 -3.21 -5.24
CA ALA A 28 4.15 -3.39 -5.72
C ALA A 28 4.16 -3.79 -7.20
N PHE A 29 3.33 -4.76 -7.60
CA PHE A 29 3.11 -5.12 -9.01
C PHE A 29 2.63 -3.92 -9.83
N CYS A 30 1.62 -3.18 -9.36
CA CYS A 30 1.08 -2.02 -10.08
C CYS A 30 2.14 -0.92 -10.32
N GLN A 31 3.09 -0.74 -9.41
CA GLN A 31 4.20 0.20 -9.61
C GLN A 31 5.12 -0.23 -10.76
N VAL A 32 5.48 -1.51 -10.84
CA VAL A 32 6.25 -2.05 -11.96
C VAL A 32 5.45 -1.93 -13.25
N LYS A 33 4.18 -2.34 -13.26
CA LYS A 33 3.28 -2.26 -14.40
C LYS A 33 3.17 -0.83 -14.98
N ARG A 34 3.14 0.21 -14.15
CA ARG A 34 3.17 1.61 -14.62
C ARG A 34 4.43 1.96 -15.38
N CYS A 35 5.55 1.35 -15.04
CA CYS A 35 6.85 1.57 -15.68
C CYS A 35 7.03 0.72 -16.93
N THR A 36 6.63 -0.55 -16.89
CA THR A 36 6.82 -1.52 -17.99
C THR A 36 5.69 -1.50 -19.01
N THR A 37 4.51 -0.97 -18.66
CA THR A 37 3.23 -1.14 -19.35
C THR A 37 2.67 -2.58 -19.21
N THR A 38 1.50 -2.85 -19.81
CA THR A 38 0.88 -4.20 -19.81
C THR A 38 1.44 -5.12 -20.90
N ARG A 39 2.10 -4.56 -21.90
CA ARG A 39 2.71 -5.28 -23.03
C ARG A 39 4.10 -4.69 -23.29
N PRO A 40 5.11 -5.03 -22.47
CA PRO A 40 6.45 -4.50 -22.63
C PRO A 40 7.07 -4.98 -23.95
N LYS A 41 7.67 -4.06 -24.71
CA LYS A 41 8.34 -4.39 -25.97
C LYS A 41 9.73 -4.97 -25.73
N LEU A 42 10.46 -4.44 -24.75
CA LEU A 42 11.83 -4.85 -24.42
C LEU A 42 11.82 -6.16 -23.63
N GLN A 43 12.81 -7.02 -23.89
CA GLN A 43 12.98 -8.30 -23.18
C GLN A 43 13.10 -8.08 -21.67
N ALA A 44 14.00 -7.18 -21.24
CA ALA A 44 14.16 -6.80 -19.83
C ALA A 44 12.84 -6.38 -19.18
N GLY A 45 11.99 -5.65 -19.93
CA GLY A 45 10.69 -5.22 -19.45
C GLY A 45 9.69 -6.37 -19.32
N ARG A 46 9.68 -7.33 -20.26
CA ARG A 46 8.83 -8.53 -20.20
C ARG A 46 9.16 -9.39 -19.00
N GLU A 47 10.44 -9.62 -18.79
CA GLU A 47 10.91 -10.42 -17.65
C GLU A 47 10.60 -9.74 -16.31
N LEU A 48 10.89 -8.44 -16.17
CA LEU A 48 10.58 -7.70 -14.95
C LEU A 48 9.07 -7.66 -14.67
N TYR A 49 8.25 -7.53 -15.71
CA TYR A 49 6.79 -7.60 -15.58
C TYR A 49 6.34 -8.97 -15.06
N GLY A 50 6.90 -10.08 -15.61
CA GLY A 50 6.63 -11.43 -15.15
C GLY A 50 7.04 -11.63 -13.69
N ILE A 51 8.26 -11.24 -13.32
CA ILE A 51 8.76 -11.29 -11.94
C ILE A 51 7.83 -10.53 -10.98
N ALA A 52 7.38 -9.34 -11.38
CA ALA A 52 6.46 -8.57 -10.55
C ALA A 52 5.05 -9.17 -10.46
N LEU A 53 4.58 -9.83 -11.51
CA LEU A 53 3.30 -10.53 -11.55
C LEU A 53 3.31 -11.73 -10.59
N ASP A 54 4.40 -12.46 -10.54
CA ASP A 54 4.57 -13.65 -9.69
C ASP A 54 4.46 -13.32 -8.19
N LEU A 55 4.71 -12.06 -7.77
CA LEU A 55 4.49 -11.63 -6.39
C LEU A 55 3.10 -11.96 -5.85
N MET A 56 2.09 -11.98 -6.71
CA MET A 56 0.70 -12.23 -6.29
C MET A 56 0.41 -13.71 -6.03
N HIS A 57 1.33 -14.60 -6.40
CA HIS A 57 1.17 -16.05 -6.32
C HIS A 57 2.12 -16.70 -5.31
N ILE A 58 2.86 -15.91 -4.54
CA ILE A 58 3.78 -16.41 -3.52
C ILE A 58 3.01 -16.73 -2.25
N GLU A 59 3.07 -17.98 -1.81
CA GLU A 59 2.35 -18.49 -0.65
C GLU A 59 3.27 -19.08 0.43
N THR A 60 4.54 -19.34 0.10
CA THR A 60 5.52 -19.96 1.00
C THR A 60 6.83 -19.18 1.07
N LEU A 61 7.58 -19.34 2.16
CA LEU A 61 8.92 -18.76 2.30
C LEU A 61 9.87 -19.26 1.21
N HIS A 62 9.80 -20.53 0.86
CA HIS A 62 10.63 -21.09 -0.21
C HIS A 62 10.35 -20.43 -1.57
N GLN A 63 9.07 -20.21 -1.91
CA GLN A 63 8.71 -19.45 -3.12
C GLN A 63 9.20 -18.00 -3.07
N ALA A 64 9.18 -17.38 -1.89
CA ALA A 64 9.67 -16.01 -1.71
C ALA A 64 11.20 -15.92 -1.91
N GLU A 65 11.94 -16.94 -1.46
CA GLU A 65 13.40 -17.06 -1.68
C GLU A 65 13.71 -17.22 -3.16
N LEU A 66 13.10 -18.18 -3.84
CA LEU A 66 13.25 -18.40 -5.29
C LEU A 66 12.89 -17.14 -6.11
N TRP A 67 11.81 -16.45 -5.72
CA TRP A 67 11.45 -15.20 -6.35
C TRP A 67 12.53 -14.12 -6.17
N ARG A 68 13.10 -14.02 -4.97
CA ARG A 68 14.16 -13.07 -4.66
C ARG A 68 15.43 -13.34 -5.46
N GLU A 69 15.84 -14.60 -5.56
CA GLU A 69 16.98 -15.03 -6.37
C GLU A 69 16.76 -14.64 -7.83
N ARG A 70 15.65 -15.03 -8.42
CA ARG A 70 15.28 -14.67 -9.81
C ARG A 70 15.28 -13.18 -10.06
N TYR A 71 14.81 -12.38 -9.09
CA TYR A 71 14.84 -10.92 -9.19
C TYR A 71 16.26 -10.36 -9.15
N LEU A 72 17.12 -10.91 -8.29
CA LEU A 72 18.53 -10.49 -8.20
C LEU A 72 19.31 -10.89 -9.45
N ASP A 73 19.09 -12.08 -10.01
CA ASP A 73 19.65 -12.53 -11.27
C ASP A 73 19.26 -11.58 -12.42
N TRP A 74 17.98 -11.21 -12.49
CA TRP A 74 17.51 -10.21 -13.43
C TRP A 74 18.24 -8.87 -13.26
N CYS A 75 18.42 -8.41 -12.02
CA CYS A 75 19.14 -7.18 -11.72
C CYS A 75 20.61 -7.22 -12.17
N GLY A 76 21.27 -8.35 -11.99
CA GLY A 76 22.66 -8.56 -12.44
C GLY A 76 22.76 -8.65 -13.96
N PHE A 77 21.93 -9.49 -14.59
CA PHE A 77 21.94 -9.70 -16.03
C PHE A 77 21.69 -8.41 -16.85
N TRP A 78 20.76 -7.58 -16.41
CA TRP A 78 20.39 -6.35 -17.10
C TRP A 78 21.09 -5.11 -16.56
N ALA A 79 22.14 -5.25 -15.73
CA ALA A 79 22.80 -4.12 -15.08
C ALA A 79 23.33 -3.11 -16.10
N ASP A 80 24.18 -3.54 -17.04
CA ASP A 80 24.82 -2.69 -18.04
C ASP A 80 23.80 -2.07 -18.99
N PHE A 81 22.83 -2.88 -19.47
CA PHE A 81 21.73 -2.39 -20.31
C PHE A 81 20.95 -1.23 -19.66
N LEU A 82 20.75 -1.29 -18.36
CA LEU A 82 20.04 -0.24 -17.63
C LEU A 82 20.88 1.03 -17.42
N GLU A 83 22.20 0.98 -17.60
CA GLU A 83 23.08 2.13 -17.53
C GLU A 83 23.25 2.85 -18.89
N ASP A 84 22.67 2.33 -19.97
CA ASP A 84 22.66 2.97 -21.29
C ASP A 84 22.11 4.39 -21.20
N THR A 85 22.79 5.32 -21.89
CA THR A 85 22.40 6.73 -21.93
C THR A 85 22.24 7.22 -23.37
N THR A 86 21.30 8.12 -23.57
CA THR A 86 21.01 8.81 -24.83
C THR A 86 21.13 10.32 -24.64
N LEU A 87 21.57 11.04 -25.67
CA LEU A 87 21.56 12.49 -25.68
C LEU A 87 20.18 13.00 -26.12
N VAL A 88 19.54 13.80 -25.24
CA VAL A 88 18.28 14.47 -25.55
C VAL A 88 18.49 15.96 -25.23
N ASP A 89 18.31 16.81 -26.22
CA ASP A 89 18.51 18.25 -26.11
C ASP A 89 19.87 18.62 -25.48
N GLY A 90 20.94 17.90 -25.89
CA GLY A 90 22.31 18.11 -25.40
C GLY A 90 22.56 17.60 -23.96
N ARG A 91 21.58 16.98 -23.33
CA ARG A 91 21.71 16.37 -21.97
C ARG A 91 21.75 14.86 -22.04
N ARG A 92 22.65 14.25 -21.28
CA ARG A 92 22.65 12.79 -21.09
C ARG A 92 21.50 12.38 -20.19
N VAL A 93 20.64 11.49 -20.70
CA VAL A 93 19.53 10.87 -19.95
C VAL A 93 19.63 9.36 -20.07
N TYR A 94 19.16 8.63 -19.06
CA TYR A 94 19.12 7.18 -19.15
C TYR A 94 18.09 6.73 -20.19
N THR A 95 18.53 5.91 -21.14
CA THR A 95 17.68 5.36 -22.20
C THR A 95 16.51 4.55 -21.62
N HIS A 96 16.78 3.82 -20.55
CA HIS A 96 15.84 2.90 -19.92
C HIS A 96 15.33 3.39 -18.55
N GLU A 97 15.16 4.70 -18.38
CA GLU A 97 14.80 5.32 -17.09
C GLU A 97 13.53 4.71 -16.45
N ARG A 98 12.54 4.30 -17.25
CA ARG A 98 11.33 3.66 -16.73
C ARG A 98 11.63 2.30 -16.10
N LEU A 99 12.47 1.47 -16.72
CA LEU A 99 12.90 0.18 -16.15
C LEU A 99 13.78 0.40 -14.91
N ARG A 100 14.65 1.40 -14.92
CA ARG A 100 15.44 1.81 -13.74
C ARG A 100 14.55 2.19 -12.57
N LYS A 101 13.47 2.93 -12.81
CA LYS A 101 12.47 3.28 -11.78
C LYS A 101 11.77 2.04 -11.23
N ALA A 102 11.38 1.11 -12.11
CA ALA A 102 10.75 -0.15 -11.69
C ALA A 102 11.71 -0.99 -10.82
N ARG A 103 12.98 -1.17 -11.28
CA ARG A 103 14.03 -1.84 -10.50
C ARG A 103 14.21 -1.21 -9.14
N ARG A 104 14.42 0.12 -9.09
CA ARG A 104 14.63 0.86 -7.84
C ARG A 104 13.47 0.68 -6.86
N SER A 105 12.24 0.70 -7.37
CA SER A 105 11.05 0.47 -6.55
C SER A 105 11.04 -0.92 -5.91
N LEU A 106 11.27 -1.98 -6.68
CA LEU A 106 11.34 -3.35 -6.14
C LEU A 106 12.53 -3.56 -5.23
N SER A 107 13.73 -3.09 -5.62
CA SER A 107 14.95 -3.20 -4.81
C SER A 107 14.75 -2.55 -3.43
N SER A 108 14.10 -1.39 -3.37
CA SER A 108 13.79 -0.72 -2.10
C SER A 108 12.89 -1.58 -1.21
N LEU A 109 11.91 -2.27 -1.77
CA LEU A 109 10.99 -3.14 -1.02
C LEU A 109 11.67 -4.44 -0.56
N VAL A 110 12.53 -5.00 -1.40
CA VAL A 110 13.36 -6.19 -1.07
C VAL A 110 14.31 -5.85 0.07
N SER A 111 15.05 -4.74 -0.05
CA SER A 111 16.01 -4.30 0.99
C SER A 111 15.33 -3.95 2.31
N ALA A 112 14.11 -3.39 2.26
CA ALA A 112 13.32 -3.09 3.45
C ALA A 112 12.67 -4.32 4.09
N GLY A 113 12.71 -5.51 3.45
CA GLY A 113 12.11 -6.74 3.96
C GLY A 113 10.59 -6.68 4.11
N THR A 114 9.90 -5.84 3.32
CA THR A 114 8.48 -5.56 3.49
C THR A 114 7.55 -6.34 2.57
N LEU A 115 8.09 -7.09 1.60
CA LEU A 115 7.28 -7.82 0.60
C LEU A 115 6.67 -9.12 1.14
N PHE A 116 7.36 -9.80 2.03
CA PHE A 116 7.01 -11.16 2.46
C PHE A 116 6.79 -11.26 3.97
N THR A 117 6.50 -10.16 4.65
CA THR A 117 6.18 -10.11 6.08
C THR A 117 4.98 -11.00 6.44
N TYR A 118 4.04 -11.18 5.51
CA TYR A 118 2.87 -12.06 5.68
C TYR A 118 3.21 -13.55 5.78
N LEU A 119 4.42 -13.95 5.41
CA LEU A 119 4.94 -15.32 5.53
C LEU A 119 5.77 -15.54 6.80
N ASP A 120 5.96 -14.51 7.64
CA ASP A 120 6.75 -14.61 8.87
C ASP A 120 6.11 -15.60 9.85
N PRO A 121 6.79 -16.72 10.19
CA PRO A 121 6.22 -17.71 11.09
C PRO A 121 5.87 -17.18 12.48
N GLY A 122 6.58 -16.13 12.93
CA GLY A 122 6.29 -15.48 14.20
C GLY A 122 4.96 -14.73 14.20
N LEU A 123 4.53 -14.23 13.04
CA LEU A 123 3.29 -13.46 12.87
C LEU A 123 2.09 -14.33 12.46
N THR A 124 2.35 -15.47 11.81
CA THR A 124 1.29 -16.36 11.30
C THR A 124 0.77 -17.38 12.31
N LYS A 125 1.29 -17.37 13.55
CA LYS A 125 0.86 -18.29 14.63
C LYS A 125 -0.65 -18.26 14.91
N ALA A 126 -1.27 -17.09 14.78
CA ALA A 126 -2.72 -16.92 15.01
C ALA A 126 -3.57 -17.12 13.74
N GLY A 127 -2.94 -17.45 12.61
CA GLY A 127 -3.60 -17.66 11.32
C GLY A 127 -2.90 -16.94 10.17
N PRO A 128 -3.31 -17.19 8.93
CA PRO A 128 -2.70 -16.61 7.75
C PRO A 128 -2.90 -15.09 7.68
N LEU A 129 -1.86 -14.38 7.29
CA LEU A 129 -1.89 -12.94 7.08
C LEU A 129 -2.11 -12.61 5.59
N PRO A 130 -2.85 -11.55 5.27
CA PRO A 130 -3.06 -11.16 3.88
C PRO A 130 -1.79 -10.53 3.29
N SER A 131 -1.46 -10.88 2.05
CA SER A 131 -0.39 -10.25 1.27
C SER A 131 -0.83 -8.92 0.62
N THR A 132 -2.16 -8.71 0.51
CA THR A 132 -2.76 -7.53 -0.14
C THR A 132 -3.79 -6.85 0.76
N ASN A 133 -4.07 -5.57 0.49
CA ASN A 133 -5.15 -4.81 1.13
C ASN A 133 -6.45 -4.79 0.28
N ASN A 134 -6.56 -5.65 -0.73
CA ASN A 134 -7.73 -5.69 -1.63
C ASN A 134 -9.06 -5.90 -0.90
N ARG A 135 -9.08 -6.67 0.20
CA ARG A 135 -10.29 -6.85 1.02
C ARG A 135 -10.81 -5.53 1.58
N ILE A 136 -9.89 -4.63 1.93
CA ILE A 136 -10.26 -3.30 2.44
C ILE A 136 -10.63 -2.38 1.26
N GLU A 137 -9.82 -2.33 0.22
CA GLU A 137 -10.01 -1.40 -0.90
C GLU A 137 -11.19 -1.78 -1.80
N GLY A 138 -11.28 -3.03 -2.22
CA GLY A 138 -12.35 -3.53 -3.09
C GLY A 138 -13.62 -3.94 -2.33
N GLY A 139 -13.50 -4.36 -1.07
CA GLY A 139 -14.61 -4.75 -0.22
C GLY A 139 -15.17 -3.60 0.61
N VAL A 140 -14.54 -3.35 1.76
CA VAL A 140 -14.99 -2.36 2.76
C VAL A 140 -15.12 -0.96 2.17
N ASN A 141 -14.07 -0.46 1.54
CA ASN A 141 -14.05 0.90 0.99
C ASN A 141 -15.05 1.07 -0.17
N ALA A 142 -15.28 0.04 -0.97
CA ALA A 142 -16.27 0.11 -2.05
C ALA A 142 -17.69 0.27 -1.49
N GLN A 143 -18.04 -0.48 -0.44
CA GLN A 143 -19.34 -0.39 0.23
C GLN A 143 -19.51 0.95 0.94
N LEU A 144 -18.50 1.42 1.68
CA LEU A 144 -18.52 2.74 2.31
C LEU A 144 -18.70 3.88 1.29
N ARG A 145 -17.98 3.82 0.17
CA ARG A 145 -18.15 4.80 -0.92
C ARG A 145 -19.55 4.75 -1.53
N ALA A 146 -20.13 3.56 -1.67
CA ALA A 146 -21.49 3.42 -2.18
C ALA A 146 -22.52 4.07 -1.23
N ILE A 147 -22.43 3.80 0.08
CA ILE A 147 -23.28 4.42 1.10
C ILE A 147 -23.15 5.94 1.05
N LEU A 148 -21.94 6.48 1.12
CA LEU A 148 -21.71 7.92 1.12
C LEU A 148 -22.16 8.61 -0.18
N ARG A 149 -22.09 7.90 -1.32
CA ARG A 149 -22.57 8.37 -2.61
C ARG A 149 -24.09 8.38 -2.69
N ASN A 150 -24.74 7.37 -2.14
CA ASN A 150 -26.21 7.27 -2.14
C ASN A 150 -26.85 8.29 -1.19
N HIS A 151 -26.10 8.76 -0.18
CA HIS A 151 -26.54 9.75 0.80
C HIS A 151 -25.81 11.10 0.63
N ARG A 152 -25.86 11.68 -0.54
CA ARG A 152 -25.14 12.92 -0.90
C ARG A 152 -25.45 14.14 -0.04
N GLY A 153 -26.66 14.21 0.55
CA GLY A 153 -27.11 15.33 1.40
C GLY A 153 -26.60 15.31 2.84
N LEU A 154 -25.79 14.30 3.23
CA LEU A 154 -25.26 14.24 4.59
C LEU A 154 -24.20 15.32 4.83
N THR A 155 -24.29 16.00 5.97
CA THR A 155 -23.20 16.85 6.49
C THR A 155 -21.95 16.02 6.76
N SER A 156 -20.77 16.64 6.87
CA SER A 156 -19.51 15.93 7.17
C SER A 156 -19.61 15.07 8.44
N LEU A 157 -20.19 15.63 9.50
CA LEU A 157 -20.44 14.94 10.75
C LEU A 157 -21.31 13.68 10.57
N LYS A 158 -22.43 13.81 9.85
CA LYS A 158 -23.31 12.67 9.57
C LYS A 158 -22.65 11.62 8.70
N ARG A 159 -21.75 12.01 7.77
CA ARG A 159 -20.96 11.07 6.97
C ARG A 159 -20.00 10.25 7.86
N VAL A 160 -19.32 10.91 8.80
CA VAL A 160 -18.43 10.20 9.75
C VAL A 160 -19.25 9.22 10.59
N LYS A 161 -20.40 9.65 11.14
CA LYS A 161 -21.29 8.75 11.89
C LYS A 161 -21.80 7.57 11.04
N ALA A 162 -22.14 7.80 9.76
CA ALA A 162 -22.55 6.70 8.85
C ALA A 162 -21.44 5.68 8.65
N VAL A 163 -20.16 6.12 8.57
CA VAL A 163 -19.00 5.22 8.50
C VAL A 163 -18.88 4.42 9.79
N PHE A 164 -18.98 5.05 10.97
CA PHE A 164 -18.93 4.35 12.25
C PHE A 164 -20.06 3.31 12.36
N TRP A 165 -21.29 3.67 11.98
CA TRP A 165 -22.44 2.75 11.97
C TRP A 165 -22.19 1.56 11.05
N TRP A 166 -21.66 1.81 9.86
CA TRP A 166 -21.36 0.72 8.94
C TRP A 166 -20.28 -0.20 9.50
N CYS A 167 -19.18 0.33 10.01
CA CYS A 167 -18.12 -0.46 10.64
C CYS A 167 -18.64 -1.28 11.81
N HIS A 168 -19.51 -0.67 12.62
CA HIS A 168 -20.11 -1.36 13.78
C HIS A 168 -21.05 -2.47 13.37
N ALA A 169 -21.86 -2.27 12.34
CA ALA A 169 -22.77 -3.31 11.81
C ALA A 169 -22.02 -4.50 11.17
N HIS A 170 -20.81 -4.26 10.67
CA HIS A 170 -19.98 -5.27 10.00
C HIS A 170 -18.81 -5.78 10.87
N SER A 171 -18.70 -5.32 12.11
CA SER A 171 -17.84 -5.93 13.12
C SER A 171 -18.54 -7.15 13.71
N GLY A 172 -17.79 -8.19 14.08
CA GLY A 172 -18.34 -9.38 14.74
C GLY A 172 -18.87 -9.13 16.16
N ASP A 173 -19.22 -7.88 16.46
CA ASP A 173 -19.71 -7.43 17.77
C ASP A 173 -21.18 -7.77 17.95
N ALA A 174 -21.46 -8.66 18.89
CA ALA A 174 -22.81 -9.17 19.19
C ALA A 174 -23.70 -8.20 19.99
N ARG A 175 -23.23 -6.96 20.27
CA ARG A 175 -24.02 -5.97 21.03
C ARG A 175 -25.35 -5.65 20.37
N THR A 176 -26.36 -5.40 21.20
CA THR A 176 -27.68 -4.94 20.75
C THR A 176 -27.62 -3.54 20.11
N ALA A 177 -28.63 -3.19 19.31
CA ALA A 177 -28.73 -1.86 18.71
C ALA A 177 -28.72 -0.73 19.77
N ARG A 178 -29.31 -0.97 20.93
CA ARG A 178 -29.33 -0.01 22.06
C ARG A 178 -27.94 0.21 22.64
N GLU A 179 -27.20 -0.86 22.87
CA GLU A 179 -25.81 -0.78 23.35
C GLU A 179 -24.89 -0.12 22.32
N LYS A 180 -25.11 -0.41 21.05
CA LYS A 180 -24.41 0.24 19.92
C LYS A 180 -24.66 1.74 19.91
N LEU A 181 -25.92 2.17 20.07
CA LEU A 181 -26.28 3.59 20.16
C LEU A 181 -25.62 4.28 21.36
N ALA A 182 -25.59 3.62 22.50
CA ALA A 182 -24.97 4.17 23.71
C ALA A 182 -23.45 4.37 23.59
N THR A 183 -22.78 3.59 22.73
CA THR A 183 -21.32 3.66 22.50
C THR A 183 -20.92 4.47 21.27
N MET A 184 -21.89 4.99 20.51
CA MET A 184 -21.58 5.82 19.35
C MET A 184 -20.96 7.16 19.75
N PRO A 185 -19.95 7.62 19.03
CA PRO A 185 -19.33 8.90 19.33
C PRO A 185 -20.35 10.04 19.20
N ARG A 186 -20.36 10.93 20.17
CA ARG A 186 -21.15 12.16 20.16
C ARG A 186 -20.51 13.18 19.21
N ASP A 187 -21.23 14.22 18.86
CA ASP A 187 -20.74 15.28 17.98
C ASP A 187 -19.44 15.90 18.51
N ALA A 188 -19.39 16.17 19.82
CA ALA A 188 -18.19 16.70 20.49
C ALA A 188 -16.98 15.75 20.41
N ASP A 189 -17.19 14.45 20.48
CA ASP A 189 -16.10 13.46 20.36
C ASP A 189 -15.52 13.46 18.92
N ILE A 190 -16.35 13.69 17.93
CA ILE A 190 -15.93 13.77 16.51
C ILE A 190 -15.24 15.10 16.24
N ASP A 191 -15.74 16.21 16.78
CA ASP A 191 -15.14 17.53 16.64
C ASP A 191 -13.73 17.55 17.25
N LEU A 192 -13.57 16.96 18.44
CA LEU A 192 -12.25 16.78 19.06
C LEU A 192 -11.26 16.00 18.18
N LEU A 193 -11.72 14.93 17.50
CA LEU A 193 -10.89 14.18 16.55
C LEU A 193 -10.45 15.05 15.36
N TYR A 194 -11.31 15.94 14.88
CA TYR A 194 -10.97 16.87 13.80
C TYR A 194 -9.96 17.92 14.26
N GLU A 195 -10.12 18.49 15.44
CA GLU A 195 -9.18 19.48 16.01
C GLU A 195 -7.78 18.87 16.18
N VAL A 196 -7.70 17.66 16.75
CA VAL A 196 -6.44 16.94 16.90
C VAL A 196 -5.81 16.63 15.53
N SER A 197 -6.60 16.21 14.53
CA SER A 197 -6.08 15.87 13.21
C SER A 197 -5.62 17.13 12.44
N VAL A 198 -6.29 18.26 12.58
CA VAL A 198 -5.91 19.53 11.96
C VAL A 198 -4.64 20.08 12.60
N SER A 199 -4.51 20.02 13.91
CA SER A 199 -3.29 20.45 14.60
C SER A 199 -2.06 19.64 14.18
N TYR A 200 -2.24 18.33 13.92
CA TYR A 200 -1.17 17.45 13.40
C TYR A 200 -0.76 17.80 11.97
N THR A 201 -1.69 18.19 11.11
CA THR A 201 -1.39 18.58 9.73
C THR A 201 -0.69 19.94 9.63
N HIS A 202 -1.02 20.90 10.50
CA HIS A 202 -0.34 22.18 10.56
C HIS A 202 1.09 22.10 11.12
N LEU A 203 1.38 21.16 12.00
CA LEU A 203 2.74 20.94 12.54
C LEU A 203 3.68 20.24 11.56
N THR A 204 3.17 19.65 10.48
CA THR A 204 3.94 18.83 9.53
C THR A 204 4.11 19.43 8.14
N LEU A 205 3.49 20.58 7.84
CA LEU A 205 3.74 21.30 6.60
C LEU A 205 4.98 22.19 6.75
N PRO A 206 6.04 21.98 5.93
CA PRO A 206 7.14 22.94 5.89
C PRO A 206 6.59 24.26 5.34
N THR A 207 6.68 25.31 6.13
CA THR A 207 6.54 26.69 5.64
C THR A 207 7.54 26.87 4.51
N LYS A 208 7.04 27.02 3.28
CA LYS A 208 7.87 27.50 2.18
C LYS A 208 8.30 28.93 2.53
N ALA A 209 9.58 29.10 2.84
CA ALA A 209 10.26 30.37 2.76
C ALA A 209 10.54 30.71 1.29
#